data_246046f02cb81d7653cd86b1a1752486
#
_entry.id   246046f02cb81d7653cd86b1a1752486
#
_cell.length_a   1.000
_cell.length_b   1.000
_cell.length_c   1.000
_cell.angle_alpha   90.00
_cell.angle_beta   90.00
_cell.angle_gamma   90.00
#
_symmetry.space_group_name_H-M   'P 1'
#
loop_
_entity.id
_entity.type
_entity.pdbx_description
1 polymer ?
#
loop_
_entity_poly.entity_id
_entity_poly.type
_entity_poly.pdbx_seq_one_letter_code
_entity_poly.pdbx_strand_id
1 'polypeptide(L)'
;MNTKKNYYSKGENMEAAVFSVSELNRAVKEYLEGTSAFRNIYIQGEISNITYYKSGHLYFTLKDSKANIKCAIFRYLYKKVPADLKEGDQVKLLGSATLYEQGGSFQVIGEQLEKQNKLGELFERFEKLKKYYFELGYFSEENKQKLPKVPLNIGVVTAETGAAIRDIINTVHKRFRNVNIYLYPSKVQGEGAASEISRGIKVFNREKEKIDLDFIIVGRGGGSIEDLWAFNEELVIE
;
A
#
# COMPACT_ATOMS: atom_id res chain seq x y z
N MET A 1 -29.86 38.71 -17.93
CA MET A 1 -28.63 39.55 -18.09
C MET A 1 -27.56 38.92 -17.16
N ASN A 2 -26.67 38.18 -17.74
CA ASN A 2 -25.68 37.37 -17.01
C ASN A 2 -24.37 38.15 -16.99
N THR A 3 -24.07 38.87 -15.94
CA THR A 3 -22.79 39.52 -15.73
C THR A 3 -21.79 38.51 -15.15
N LYS A 4 -21.07 37.80 -16.04
CA LYS A 4 -19.83 37.10 -15.64
C LYS A 4 -18.82 38.16 -15.22
N LYS A 5 -18.62 38.37 -13.92
CA LYS A 5 -17.47 39.13 -13.41
C LYS A 5 -16.20 38.33 -13.72
N ASN A 6 -15.41 38.82 -14.65
CA ASN A 6 -14.07 38.28 -14.96
C ASN A 6 -13.11 38.67 -13.83
N TYR A 7 -12.65 37.71 -13.02
CA TYR A 7 -11.75 37.94 -11.88
C TYR A 7 -10.25 37.90 -12.25
N TYR A 8 -9.90 37.94 -13.54
CA TYR A 8 -8.50 37.94 -13.98
C TYR A 8 -8.23 39.05 -14.96
N SER A 9 -7.75 40.20 -14.46
CA SER A 9 -7.00 41.16 -15.24
C SER A 9 -5.57 41.26 -14.73
N LYS A 10 -4.60 41.07 -15.62
CA LYS A 10 -3.18 41.29 -15.34
C LYS A 10 -2.91 42.79 -15.21
N GLY A 11 -2.39 43.19 -14.04
CA GLY A 11 -1.55 44.39 -13.91
C GLY A 11 -2.26 45.73 -13.89
N GLU A 12 -3.04 46.01 -12.83
CA GLU A 12 -3.34 47.34 -12.32
C GLU A 12 -3.59 47.25 -10.83
N ASN A 13 -3.35 48.33 -10.05
CA ASN A 13 -3.53 48.37 -8.60
C ASN A 13 -4.84 47.66 -8.19
N MET A 14 -4.76 46.40 -7.71
CA MET A 14 -5.94 45.68 -7.28
C MET A 14 -6.37 46.23 -5.94
N GLU A 15 -7.44 47.05 -5.90
CA GLU A 15 -8.20 47.22 -4.67
C GLU A 15 -8.64 45.83 -4.18
N ALA A 16 -8.39 45.52 -2.90
CA ALA A 16 -8.73 44.24 -2.32
C ALA A 16 -10.26 44.02 -2.42
N ALA A 17 -10.67 42.99 -3.13
CA ALA A 17 -12.10 42.65 -3.23
C ALA A 17 -12.63 42.22 -1.84
N VAL A 18 -13.75 42.82 -1.42
CA VAL A 18 -14.40 42.47 -0.16
C VAL A 18 -15.53 41.49 -0.44
N PHE A 19 -15.43 40.30 0.17
CA PHE A 19 -16.46 39.25 0.13
C PHE A 19 -17.09 39.06 1.51
N SER A 20 -18.35 38.81 1.55
CA SER A 20 -18.95 38.13 2.71
C SER A 20 -18.54 36.65 2.76
N VAL A 21 -18.65 36.01 3.89
CA VAL A 21 -18.32 34.57 4.04
C VAL A 21 -19.10 33.71 3.05
N SER A 22 -20.38 33.98 2.89
CA SER A 22 -21.24 33.23 1.95
C SER A 22 -20.88 33.48 0.48
N GLU A 23 -20.50 34.70 0.11
CA GLU A 23 -20.03 34.99 -1.25
C GLU A 23 -18.73 34.30 -1.56
N LEU A 24 -17.77 34.29 -0.62
CA LEU A 24 -16.52 33.57 -0.79
C LEU A 24 -16.74 32.06 -0.95
N ASN A 25 -17.54 31.46 -0.04
CA ASN A 25 -17.83 30.03 -0.12
C ASN A 25 -18.52 29.66 -1.44
N ARG A 26 -19.45 30.48 -1.92
CA ARG A 26 -20.11 30.28 -3.21
C ARG A 26 -19.12 30.37 -4.37
N ALA A 27 -18.28 31.39 -4.39
CA ALA A 27 -17.28 31.58 -5.44
C ALA A 27 -16.30 30.38 -5.52
N VAL A 28 -15.82 29.89 -4.38
CA VAL A 28 -14.96 28.69 -4.31
C VAL A 28 -15.70 27.45 -4.81
N LYS A 29 -16.95 27.25 -4.40
CA LYS A 29 -17.77 26.14 -4.88
C LYS A 29 -17.94 26.18 -6.40
N GLU A 30 -18.36 27.34 -6.94
CA GLU A 30 -18.54 27.52 -8.40
C GLU A 30 -17.24 27.26 -9.18
N TYR A 31 -16.10 27.66 -8.63
CA TYR A 31 -14.79 27.39 -9.22
C TYR A 31 -14.47 25.89 -9.26
N LEU A 32 -14.66 25.18 -8.14
CA LEU A 32 -14.44 23.73 -8.04
C LEU A 32 -15.36 22.98 -8.99
N GLU A 33 -16.65 23.28 -8.96
CA GLU A 33 -17.66 22.63 -9.80
C GLU A 33 -17.54 23.02 -11.29
N GLY A 34 -16.99 24.20 -11.59
CA GLY A 34 -16.72 24.67 -12.94
C GLY A 34 -15.51 24.01 -13.60
N THR A 35 -14.60 23.47 -12.81
CA THR A 35 -13.32 22.94 -13.30
C THR A 35 -13.46 21.45 -13.61
N SER A 36 -13.21 21.05 -14.87
CA SER A 36 -13.30 19.64 -15.30
C SER A 36 -12.30 18.72 -14.57
N ALA A 37 -11.18 19.26 -14.10
CA ALA A 37 -10.16 18.53 -13.35
C ALA A 37 -10.67 17.91 -12.03
N PHE A 38 -11.76 18.43 -11.46
CA PHE A 38 -12.32 17.96 -10.19
C PHE A 38 -13.70 17.29 -10.34
N ARG A 39 -14.10 17.00 -11.58
CA ARG A 39 -15.34 16.28 -11.88
C ARG A 39 -15.04 14.84 -12.31
N ASN A 40 -15.86 13.90 -11.85
CA ASN A 40 -15.74 12.48 -12.19
C ASN A 40 -14.31 11.94 -12.02
N ILE A 41 -13.70 12.27 -10.89
CA ILE A 41 -12.37 11.82 -10.53
C ILE A 41 -12.44 10.58 -9.65
N TYR A 42 -11.41 9.74 -9.73
CA TYR A 42 -11.21 8.65 -8.80
C TYR A 42 -10.32 9.09 -7.64
N ILE A 43 -10.78 8.85 -6.42
CA ILE A 43 -10.04 9.11 -5.19
C ILE A 43 -9.87 7.79 -4.46
N GLN A 44 -8.64 7.48 -4.04
CA GLN A 44 -8.32 6.27 -3.28
C GLN A 44 -7.98 6.63 -1.85
N GLY A 45 -8.43 5.80 -0.90
CA GLY A 45 -8.10 5.98 0.50
C GLY A 45 -8.74 4.93 1.38
N GLU A 46 -8.44 5.03 2.66
CA GLU A 46 -9.03 4.22 3.71
C GLU A 46 -10.28 4.90 4.27
N ILE A 47 -11.35 4.14 4.46
CA ILE A 47 -12.56 4.64 5.08
C ILE A 47 -12.35 4.85 6.59
N SER A 48 -12.77 6.01 7.07
CA SER A 48 -12.93 6.29 8.49
C SER A 48 -14.21 7.08 8.75
N ASN A 49 -14.72 7.03 10.00
CA ASN A 49 -15.93 7.73 10.43
C ASN A 49 -17.15 7.47 9.53
N ILE A 50 -17.36 6.21 9.15
CA ILE A 50 -18.47 5.83 8.26
C ILE A 50 -19.81 5.89 9.02
N THR A 51 -20.80 6.53 8.41
CA THR A 51 -22.14 6.66 8.99
C THR A 51 -23.22 6.48 7.90
N TYR A 52 -24.08 5.49 8.12
CA TYR A 52 -25.27 5.23 7.30
C TYR A 52 -26.49 5.93 7.89
N TYR A 53 -27.06 6.87 7.17
CA TYR A 53 -28.26 7.56 7.61
C TYR A 53 -29.53 6.86 7.08
N LYS A 54 -30.59 6.87 7.89
CA LYS A 54 -31.93 6.31 7.52
C LYS A 54 -32.50 6.98 6.28
N SER A 55 -32.08 8.20 5.96
CA SER A 55 -32.44 8.94 4.74
C SER A 55 -31.84 8.37 3.46
N GLY A 56 -31.05 7.29 3.53
CA GLY A 56 -30.36 6.69 2.39
C GLY A 56 -29.12 7.45 1.96
N HIS A 57 -28.51 8.22 2.86
CA HIS A 57 -27.25 8.92 2.62
C HIS A 57 -26.12 8.26 3.39
N LEU A 58 -24.96 8.16 2.76
CA LEU A 58 -23.75 7.61 3.34
C LEU A 58 -22.73 8.74 3.49
N TYR A 59 -22.21 8.93 4.69
CA TYR A 59 -21.15 9.88 4.98
C TYR A 59 -19.94 9.13 5.55
N PHE A 60 -18.75 9.52 5.11
CA PHE A 60 -17.50 8.95 5.59
C PHE A 60 -16.36 9.93 5.33
N THR A 61 -15.21 9.59 5.87
CA THR A 61 -13.95 10.29 5.58
C THR A 61 -13.03 9.33 4.83
N LEU A 62 -12.45 9.76 3.72
CA LEU A 62 -11.32 9.07 3.11
C LEU A 62 -10.03 9.66 3.67
N LYS A 63 -9.09 8.83 4.05
CA LYS A 63 -7.77 9.23 4.51
C LYS A 63 -6.66 8.46 3.81
N ASP A 64 -5.51 9.08 3.70
CA ASP A 64 -4.24 8.46 3.38
C ASP A 64 -3.21 8.74 4.50
N SER A 65 -1.93 8.49 4.24
CA SER A 65 -0.88 8.72 5.24
C SER A 65 -0.63 10.20 5.57
N LYS A 66 -1.18 11.16 4.82
CA LYS A 66 -0.87 12.59 4.92
C LYS A 66 -2.09 13.49 5.03
N ALA A 67 -3.25 13.04 4.55
CA ALA A 67 -4.43 13.87 4.41
C ALA A 67 -5.73 13.09 4.63
N ASN A 68 -6.81 13.84 4.83
CA ASN A 68 -8.15 13.29 4.85
C ASN A 68 -9.14 14.23 4.15
N ILE A 69 -10.26 13.68 3.65
CA ILE A 69 -11.31 14.42 2.98
C ILE A 69 -12.69 13.84 3.35
N LYS A 70 -13.65 14.72 3.62
CA LYS A 70 -15.03 14.32 3.84
C LYS A 70 -15.69 13.90 2.54
N CYS A 71 -16.45 12.81 2.59
CA CYS A 71 -17.17 12.26 1.45
C CYS A 71 -18.65 12.03 1.80
N ALA A 72 -19.51 12.27 0.82
CA ALA A 72 -20.93 11.96 0.92
C ALA A 72 -21.42 11.25 -0.34
N ILE A 73 -22.21 10.19 -0.17
CA ILE A 73 -22.91 9.52 -1.27
C ILE A 73 -24.41 9.61 -0.98
N PHE A 74 -25.11 10.43 -1.77
CA PHE A 74 -26.54 10.59 -1.64
C PHE A 74 -27.27 9.43 -2.32
N ARG A 75 -28.32 8.92 -1.68
CA ARG A 75 -29.11 7.78 -2.17
C ARG A 75 -28.24 6.57 -2.53
N TYR A 76 -27.30 6.22 -1.63
CA TYR A 76 -26.30 5.18 -1.88
C TYR A 76 -26.89 3.83 -2.26
N LEU A 77 -28.10 3.51 -1.79
CA LEU A 77 -28.82 2.27 -2.13
C LEU A 77 -29.16 2.12 -3.62
N TYR A 78 -29.19 3.23 -4.35
CA TYR A 78 -29.45 3.27 -5.81
C TYR A 78 -28.17 3.45 -6.62
N LYS A 79 -27.01 3.39 -5.98
CA LYS A 79 -25.70 3.58 -6.60
C LYS A 79 -24.84 2.33 -6.44
N LYS A 80 -23.77 2.26 -7.19
CA LYS A 80 -22.80 1.18 -7.13
C LYS A 80 -21.93 1.34 -5.88
N VAL A 81 -22.46 0.92 -4.74
CA VAL A 81 -21.80 1.02 -3.43
C VAL A 81 -21.92 -0.33 -2.72
N PRO A 82 -20.82 -0.95 -2.27
CA PRO A 82 -20.87 -2.19 -1.49
C PRO A 82 -21.68 -2.02 -0.21
N ALA A 83 -22.49 -3.01 0.13
CA ALA A 83 -23.35 -2.96 1.32
C ALA A 83 -22.61 -3.22 2.64
N ASP A 84 -21.41 -3.81 2.55
CA ASP A 84 -20.61 -4.30 3.68
C ASP A 84 -19.41 -3.41 4.01
N LEU A 85 -19.47 -2.12 3.68
CA LEU A 85 -18.38 -1.16 3.97
C LEU A 85 -18.24 -0.94 5.46
N LYS A 86 -17.01 -0.90 5.93
CA LYS A 86 -16.64 -0.64 7.32
C LYS A 86 -15.40 0.24 7.43
N GLU A 87 -15.15 0.73 8.61
CA GLU A 87 -13.89 1.43 8.91
C GLU A 87 -12.67 0.56 8.61
N GLY A 88 -11.64 1.17 8.04
CA GLY A 88 -10.42 0.49 7.63
C GLY A 88 -10.45 -0.08 6.20
N ASP A 89 -11.60 -0.15 5.55
CA ASP A 89 -11.68 -0.62 4.16
C ASP A 89 -10.93 0.33 3.22
N GLN A 90 -10.07 -0.24 2.39
CA GLN A 90 -9.44 0.49 1.28
C GLN A 90 -10.42 0.54 0.11
N VAL A 91 -10.67 1.75 -0.38
CA VAL A 91 -11.68 1.96 -1.41
C VAL A 91 -11.23 2.91 -2.51
N LYS A 92 -11.90 2.82 -3.64
CA LYS A 92 -11.79 3.75 -4.77
C LYS A 92 -13.16 4.39 -4.99
N LEU A 93 -13.23 5.71 -4.77
CA LEU A 93 -14.43 6.51 -4.89
C LEU A 93 -14.40 7.27 -6.22
N LEU A 94 -15.42 7.08 -7.07
CA LEU A 94 -15.70 7.96 -8.19
C LEU A 94 -16.61 9.08 -7.72
N GLY A 95 -16.21 10.33 -7.92
CA GLY A 95 -17.00 11.47 -7.46
C GLY A 95 -16.49 12.81 -7.99
N SER A 96 -17.06 13.87 -7.47
CA SER A 96 -16.69 15.22 -7.80
C SER A 96 -16.42 16.04 -6.56
N ALA A 97 -15.36 16.83 -6.59
CA ALA A 97 -15.03 17.72 -5.47
C ALA A 97 -15.94 18.94 -5.46
N THR A 98 -16.35 19.35 -4.28
CA THR A 98 -17.20 20.52 -4.05
C THR A 98 -16.94 21.13 -2.68
N LEU A 99 -17.60 22.25 -2.39
CA LEU A 99 -17.59 22.87 -1.08
C LEU A 99 -19.01 22.89 -0.50
N TYR A 100 -19.15 22.47 0.75
CA TYR A 100 -20.41 22.65 1.50
C TYR A 100 -20.50 24.09 1.94
N GLU A 101 -21.39 24.88 1.29
CA GLU A 101 -21.45 26.36 1.43
C GLU A 101 -21.69 26.81 2.87
N GLN A 102 -22.65 26.18 3.58
CA GLN A 102 -23.02 26.61 4.93
C GLN A 102 -21.89 26.42 5.94
N GLY A 103 -21.07 25.39 5.77
CA GLY A 103 -19.98 25.06 6.68
C GLY A 103 -18.60 25.41 6.12
N GLY A 104 -18.47 25.89 4.90
CA GLY A 104 -17.20 26.19 4.25
C GLY A 104 -16.27 24.99 4.12
N SER A 105 -16.81 23.75 4.16
CA SER A 105 -15.97 22.55 4.19
C SER A 105 -15.82 21.92 2.81
N PHE A 106 -14.57 21.67 2.43
CA PHE A 106 -14.22 20.95 1.20
C PHE A 106 -14.62 19.47 1.35
N GLN A 107 -15.29 18.91 0.33
CA GLN A 107 -15.78 17.54 0.36
C GLN A 107 -15.89 16.95 -1.04
N VAL A 108 -16.09 15.64 -1.12
CA VAL A 108 -16.37 14.90 -2.36
C VAL A 108 -17.78 14.33 -2.32
N ILE A 109 -18.55 14.58 -3.38
CA ILE A 109 -19.82 13.90 -3.62
C ILE A 109 -19.55 12.69 -4.50
N GLY A 110 -19.77 11.51 -3.93
CA GLY A 110 -19.51 10.22 -4.58
C GLY A 110 -20.70 9.73 -5.40
N GLU A 111 -20.37 9.08 -6.53
CA GLU A 111 -21.31 8.41 -7.41
C GLU A 111 -21.18 6.89 -7.40
N GLN A 112 -19.97 6.40 -7.26
CA GLN A 112 -19.65 4.97 -7.20
C GLN A 112 -18.52 4.74 -6.22
N LEU A 113 -18.57 3.63 -5.49
CA LEU A 113 -17.52 3.24 -4.57
C LEU A 113 -17.20 1.76 -4.75
N GLU A 114 -15.92 1.43 -4.83
CA GLU A 114 -15.43 0.07 -5.00
C GLU A 114 -14.46 -0.26 -3.86
N LYS A 115 -14.64 -1.42 -3.22
CA LYS A 115 -13.64 -1.95 -2.30
C LYS A 115 -12.40 -2.36 -3.10
N GLN A 116 -11.24 -1.90 -2.65
CA GLN A 116 -9.97 -2.41 -3.13
C GLN A 116 -9.59 -3.65 -2.31
N ASN A 117 -9.60 -4.77 -2.96
CA ASN A 117 -9.16 -6.01 -2.34
C ASN A 117 -7.67 -6.20 -2.62
N LYS A 118 -6.81 -5.44 -1.90
CA LYS A 118 -5.35 -5.57 -2.02
C LYS A 118 -4.87 -7.01 -1.84
N LEU A 119 -5.52 -7.75 -0.95
CA LEU A 119 -5.20 -9.15 -0.71
C LEU A 119 -5.50 -10.01 -1.95
N GLY A 120 -6.64 -9.77 -2.61
CA GLY A 120 -6.99 -10.45 -3.87
C GLY A 120 -6.03 -10.11 -5.01
N GLU A 121 -5.66 -8.85 -5.16
CA GLU A 121 -4.69 -8.41 -6.17
C GLU A 121 -3.30 -9.05 -5.94
N LEU A 122 -2.84 -9.09 -4.69
CA LEU A 122 -1.59 -9.76 -4.35
C LEU A 122 -1.66 -11.27 -4.57
N PHE A 123 -2.79 -11.90 -4.28
CA PHE A 123 -2.98 -13.31 -4.53
C PHE A 123 -2.99 -13.64 -6.04
N GLU A 124 -3.67 -12.85 -6.86
CA GLU A 124 -3.63 -12.99 -8.32
C GLU A 124 -2.21 -12.81 -8.88
N ARG A 125 -1.48 -11.81 -8.38
CA ARG A 125 -0.09 -11.58 -8.77
C ARG A 125 0.80 -12.76 -8.36
N PHE A 126 0.60 -13.29 -7.17
CA PHE A 126 1.31 -14.50 -6.69
C PHE A 126 1.07 -15.69 -7.59
N GLU A 127 -0.18 -16.00 -7.95
CA GLU A 127 -0.49 -17.14 -8.82
C GLU A 127 0.08 -16.95 -10.25
N LYS A 128 0.09 -15.73 -10.78
CA LYS A 128 0.74 -15.42 -12.07
C LYS A 128 2.25 -15.66 -12.02
N LEU A 129 2.93 -15.16 -10.99
CA LEU A 129 4.37 -15.37 -10.80
C LEU A 129 4.71 -16.85 -10.61
N LYS A 130 3.95 -17.54 -9.77
CA LYS A 130 4.13 -18.98 -9.53
C LYS A 130 4.01 -19.78 -10.83
N LYS A 131 2.99 -19.50 -11.65
CA LYS A 131 2.82 -20.14 -12.95
C LYS A 131 3.99 -19.85 -13.88
N TYR A 132 4.40 -18.59 -13.98
CA TYR A 132 5.54 -18.16 -14.80
C TYR A 132 6.83 -18.89 -14.45
N TYR A 133 7.22 -18.91 -13.16
CA TYR A 133 8.44 -19.60 -12.73
C TYR A 133 8.32 -21.13 -12.78
N PHE A 134 7.10 -21.67 -12.68
CA PHE A 134 6.87 -23.08 -12.92
C PHE A 134 7.15 -23.47 -14.38
N GLU A 135 6.67 -22.68 -15.33
CA GLU A 135 6.91 -22.89 -16.77
C GLU A 135 8.39 -22.75 -17.15
N LEU A 136 9.13 -21.90 -16.44
CA LEU A 136 10.58 -21.77 -16.58
C LEU A 136 11.38 -22.88 -15.89
N GLY A 137 10.74 -23.81 -15.19
CA GLY A 137 11.39 -24.95 -14.53
C GLY A 137 12.04 -24.66 -13.19
N TYR A 138 11.83 -23.50 -12.58
CA TYR A 138 12.42 -23.15 -11.28
C TYR A 138 12.06 -24.10 -10.16
N PHE A 139 10.91 -24.77 -10.26
CA PHE A 139 10.44 -25.75 -9.27
C PHE A 139 10.88 -27.20 -9.53
N SER A 140 11.62 -27.45 -10.63
CA SER A 140 12.08 -28.79 -10.99
C SER A 140 13.02 -29.35 -9.95
N GLU A 141 12.91 -30.65 -9.67
CA GLU A 141 13.79 -31.34 -8.69
C GLU A 141 15.27 -31.29 -9.08
N GLU A 142 15.56 -31.20 -10.39
CA GLU A 142 16.92 -31.09 -10.95
C GLU A 142 17.62 -29.80 -10.50
N ASN A 143 16.87 -28.73 -10.25
CA ASN A 143 17.40 -27.45 -9.79
C ASN A 143 17.60 -27.36 -8.27
N LYS A 144 17.11 -28.37 -7.52
CA LYS A 144 17.21 -28.40 -6.06
C LYS A 144 18.51 -29.05 -5.61
N GLN A 145 19.28 -28.33 -4.81
CA GLN A 145 20.48 -28.85 -4.18
C GLN A 145 20.12 -29.64 -2.91
N LYS A 146 20.81 -30.76 -2.71
CA LYS A 146 20.63 -31.54 -1.47
C LYS A 146 21.31 -30.81 -0.31
N LEU A 147 20.61 -30.69 0.79
CA LEU A 147 21.21 -30.17 2.02
C LEU A 147 22.26 -31.13 2.58
N PRO A 148 23.36 -30.62 3.12
CA PRO A 148 24.36 -31.46 3.80
C PRO A 148 23.77 -32.13 5.00
N LYS A 149 24.23 -33.38 5.32
CA LYS A 149 23.74 -34.13 6.48
C LYS A 149 24.05 -33.44 7.80
N VAL A 150 25.20 -32.77 7.89
CA VAL A 150 25.68 -32.03 9.06
C VAL A 150 26.24 -30.73 8.60
N PRO A 151 25.43 -29.66 8.55
CA PRO A 151 25.91 -28.34 8.20
C PRO A 151 26.73 -27.72 9.33
N LEU A 152 27.84 -27.06 8.99
CA LEU A 152 28.72 -26.38 9.93
C LEU A 152 28.68 -24.86 9.80
N ASN A 153 28.38 -24.36 8.60
CA ASN A 153 28.40 -22.93 8.30
C ASN A 153 27.12 -22.50 7.61
N ILE A 154 26.26 -21.80 8.34
CA ILE A 154 24.94 -21.38 7.87
C ILE A 154 24.89 -19.86 7.71
N GLY A 155 24.57 -19.39 6.50
CA GLY A 155 24.22 -18.00 6.26
C GLY A 155 22.77 -17.69 6.63
N VAL A 156 22.49 -16.56 7.24
CA VAL A 156 21.13 -16.14 7.57
C VAL A 156 20.91 -14.70 7.09
N VAL A 157 19.93 -14.49 6.22
CA VAL A 157 19.47 -13.17 5.77
C VAL A 157 18.14 -12.87 6.47
N THR A 158 18.19 -12.01 7.47
CA THR A 158 17.00 -11.64 8.27
C THR A 158 17.26 -10.35 9.05
N ALA A 159 16.25 -9.84 9.76
CA ALA A 159 16.42 -8.69 10.62
C ALA A 159 17.36 -8.99 11.81
N GLU A 160 18.24 -8.04 12.13
CA GLU A 160 19.24 -8.17 13.19
C GLU A 160 18.61 -8.40 14.58
N THR A 161 17.50 -7.77 14.86
CA THR A 161 16.82 -7.74 16.17
C THR A 161 15.41 -8.32 16.09
N GLY A 162 15.22 -9.50 15.50
CA GLY A 162 13.90 -10.12 15.35
C GLY A 162 13.73 -11.40 16.16
N ALA A 163 12.49 -11.89 16.27
CA ALA A 163 12.20 -13.22 16.80
C ALA A 163 12.84 -14.30 15.92
N ALA A 164 12.81 -14.12 14.59
CA ALA A 164 13.30 -15.12 13.64
C ALA A 164 14.76 -15.50 13.86
N ILE A 165 15.67 -14.55 14.02
CA ILE A 165 17.09 -14.86 14.27
C ILE A 165 17.30 -15.56 15.60
N ARG A 166 16.57 -15.17 16.64
CA ARG A 166 16.65 -15.82 17.95
C ARG A 166 16.16 -17.27 17.89
N ASP A 167 15.07 -17.50 17.17
CA ASP A 167 14.49 -18.83 17.02
C ASP A 167 15.42 -19.75 16.20
N ILE A 168 16.05 -19.23 15.15
CA ILE A 168 17.05 -19.95 14.37
C ILE A 168 18.24 -20.34 15.26
N ILE A 169 18.84 -19.38 15.97
CA ILE A 169 19.98 -19.63 16.87
C ILE A 169 19.61 -20.66 17.93
N ASN A 170 18.47 -20.49 18.60
CA ASN A 170 18.03 -21.38 19.65
C ASN A 170 17.76 -22.79 19.12
N THR A 171 17.17 -22.92 17.94
CA THR A 171 16.83 -24.22 17.33
C THR A 171 18.09 -24.97 16.91
N VAL A 172 19.02 -24.25 16.26
CA VAL A 172 20.31 -24.81 15.84
C VAL A 172 21.12 -25.27 17.04
N HIS A 173 21.30 -24.40 18.06
CA HIS A 173 22.11 -24.71 19.23
C HIS A 173 21.53 -25.82 20.13
N LYS A 174 20.20 -26.01 20.15
CA LYS A 174 19.57 -27.12 20.84
C LYS A 174 19.90 -28.48 20.19
N ARG A 175 20.10 -28.48 18.88
CA ARG A 175 20.40 -29.70 18.10
C ARG A 175 21.87 -29.99 18.02
N PHE A 176 22.64 -28.97 17.66
CA PHE A 176 24.10 -29.11 17.44
C PHE A 176 24.77 -27.75 17.67
N ARG A 177 25.67 -27.70 18.66
CA ARG A 177 26.30 -26.40 19.07
C ARG A 177 27.49 -25.98 18.23
N ASN A 178 28.12 -26.93 17.51
CA ASN A 178 29.31 -26.63 16.71
C ASN A 178 28.92 -26.15 15.30
N VAL A 179 28.03 -25.17 15.20
CA VAL A 179 27.60 -24.54 13.96
C VAL A 179 27.89 -23.06 14.01
N ASN A 180 28.53 -22.56 12.97
CA ASN A 180 28.71 -21.12 12.77
C ASN A 180 27.48 -20.54 12.07
N ILE A 181 26.92 -19.47 12.62
CA ILE A 181 25.81 -18.73 12.02
C ILE A 181 26.34 -17.36 11.60
N TYR A 182 26.34 -17.11 10.31
CA TYR A 182 26.73 -15.85 9.71
C TYR A 182 25.47 -15.04 9.41
N LEU A 183 25.27 -13.92 10.11
CA LEU A 183 24.11 -13.07 9.91
C LEU A 183 24.43 -11.93 8.91
N TYR A 184 23.60 -11.82 7.88
CA TYR A 184 23.49 -10.61 7.08
C TYR A 184 22.24 -9.83 7.55
N PRO A 185 22.40 -8.70 8.25
CA PRO A 185 21.29 -7.88 8.68
C PRO A 185 20.55 -7.30 7.48
N SER A 186 19.26 -7.57 7.38
CA SER A 186 18.44 -7.17 6.24
C SER A 186 17.06 -6.70 6.69
N LYS A 187 16.56 -5.67 6.04
CA LYS A 187 15.15 -5.33 6.10
C LYS A 187 14.36 -6.44 5.40
N VAL A 188 13.40 -7.04 6.09
CA VAL A 188 12.65 -8.22 5.57
C VAL A 188 11.16 -7.94 5.33
N GLN A 189 10.72 -6.66 5.43
CA GLN A 189 9.36 -6.22 5.14
C GLN A 189 9.34 -4.74 4.77
N GLY A 190 8.29 -4.34 4.03
CA GLY A 190 8.08 -2.96 3.59
C GLY A 190 8.99 -2.57 2.43
N GLU A 191 8.95 -1.30 2.08
CA GLU A 191 9.67 -0.75 0.93
C GLU A 191 11.19 -0.96 1.03
N GLY A 192 11.82 -1.42 -0.05
CA GLY A 192 13.24 -1.71 -0.14
C GLY A 192 13.67 -3.08 0.40
N ALA A 193 12.79 -3.85 1.06
CA ALA A 193 13.15 -5.14 1.64
C ALA A 193 13.67 -6.15 0.60
N ALA A 194 13.02 -6.28 -0.55
CA ALA A 194 13.46 -7.18 -1.61
C ALA A 194 14.90 -6.90 -2.07
N SER A 195 15.25 -5.62 -2.20
CA SER A 195 16.61 -5.19 -2.59
C SER A 195 17.68 -5.57 -1.57
N GLU A 196 17.36 -5.42 -0.27
CA GLU A 196 18.28 -5.80 0.81
C GLU A 196 18.41 -7.32 0.96
N ILE A 197 17.30 -8.07 0.83
CA ILE A 197 17.31 -9.54 0.83
C ILE A 197 18.18 -10.06 -0.32
N SER A 198 17.92 -9.60 -1.55
CA SER A 198 18.73 -9.99 -2.73
C SER A 198 20.22 -9.67 -2.54
N ARG A 199 20.55 -8.51 -1.97
CA ARG A 199 21.94 -8.13 -1.66
C ARG A 199 22.57 -9.11 -0.67
N GLY A 200 21.84 -9.49 0.39
CA GLY A 200 22.31 -10.46 1.38
C GLY A 200 22.62 -11.81 0.76
N ILE A 201 21.74 -12.32 -0.11
CA ILE A 201 21.95 -13.58 -0.85
C ILE A 201 23.20 -13.47 -1.73
N LYS A 202 23.34 -12.38 -2.49
CA LYS A 202 24.51 -12.14 -3.37
C LYS A 202 25.81 -12.03 -2.58
N VAL A 203 25.81 -11.42 -1.41
CA VAL A 203 26.99 -11.36 -0.54
C VAL A 203 27.39 -12.75 -0.08
N PHE A 204 26.47 -13.57 0.42
CA PHE A 204 26.78 -14.94 0.82
C PHE A 204 27.27 -15.80 -0.34
N ASN A 205 26.67 -15.69 -1.51
CA ASN A 205 27.12 -16.41 -2.70
C ASN A 205 28.56 -16.02 -3.10
N ARG A 206 28.92 -14.74 -2.98
CA ARG A 206 30.28 -14.25 -3.27
C ARG A 206 31.32 -14.72 -2.26
N GLU A 207 30.95 -14.76 -0.98
CA GLU A 207 31.86 -15.14 0.11
C GLU A 207 31.83 -16.66 0.42
N LYS A 208 31.03 -17.43 -0.35
CA LYS A 208 30.75 -18.86 -0.09
C LYS A 208 32.01 -19.69 0.16
N GLU A 209 33.03 -19.55 -0.70
CA GLU A 209 34.26 -20.34 -0.59
C GLU A 209 35.11 -19.94 0.62
N LYS A 210 35.13 -18.64 1.00
CA LYS A 210 35.94 -18.14 2.11
C LYS A 210 35.45 -18.64 3.47
N ILE A 211 34.15 -18.79 3.61
CA ILE A 211 33.53 -19.19 4.88
C ILE A 211 33.04 -20.66 4.84
N ASP A 212 33.31 -21.38 3.77
CA ASP A 212 32.88 -22.75 3.54
C ASP A 212 31.36 -22.91 3.80
N LEU A 213 30.58 -22.01 3.17
CA LEU A 213 29.14 -21.88 3.42
C LEU A 213 28.37 -23.06 2.89
N ASP A 214 27.64 -23.74 3.77
CA ASP A 214 26.82 -24.90 3.44
C ASP A 214 25.50 -24.50 2.74
N PHE A 215 24.75 -23.57 3.33
CA PHE A 215 23.51 -23.05 2.76
C PHE A 215 23.10 -21.70 3.41
N ILE A 216 22.10 -21.07 2.81
CA ILE A 216 21.55 -19.80 3.28
C ILE A 216 20.11 -20.00 3.73
N ILE A 217 19.75 -19.46 4.90
CA ILE A 217 18.38 -19.29 5.35
C ILE A 217 17.99 -17.86 5.07
N VAL A 218 16.94 -17.68 4.27
CA VAL A 218 16.34 -16.37 3.99
C VAL A 218 14.95 -16.34 4.56
N GLY A 219 14.67 -15.45 5.48
CA GLY A 219 13.35 -15.47 6.09
C GLY A 219 13.08 -14.35 7.09
N ARG A 220 11.81 -14.33 7.55
CA ARG A 220 11.35 -13.46 8.63
C ARG A 220 10.42 -14.28 9.56
N GLY A 221 10.03 -13.67 10.66
CA GLY A 221 8.93 -14.18 11.49
C GLY A 221 7.60 -14.17 10.74
N GLY A 222 6.54 -14.71 11.31
CA GLY A 222 5.20 -14.73 10.73
C GLY A 222 4.67 -13.34 10.37
N GLY A 223 3.63 -13.26 9.54
CA GLY A 223 3.03 -12.03 9.08
C GLY A 223 1.96 -12.26 8.02
N SER A 224 1.34 -11.18 7.55
CA SER A 224 0.37 -11.20 6.45
C SER A 224 1.06 -11.44 5.10
N ILE A 225 0.29 -11.70 4.06
CA ILE A 225 0.83 -11.86 2.70
C ILE A 225 1.52 -10.58 2.21
N GLU A 226 1.04 -9.41 2.62
CA GLU A 226 1.65 -8.13 2.33
C GLU A 226 3.04 -8.01 2.94
N ASP A 227 3.19 -8.45 4.18
CA ASP A 227 4.47 -8.46 4.88
C ASP A 227 5.48 -9.42 4.27
N LEU A 228 5.00 -10.52 3.71
CA LEU A 228 5.83 -11.56 3.08
C LEU A 228 6.12 -11.26 1.60
N TRP A 229 5.47 -10.23 1.03
CA TRP A 229 5.53 -9.96 -0.40
C TRP A 229 6.95 -9.75 -0.93
N ALA A 230 7.83 -9.16 -0.13
CA ALA A 230 9.22 -8.91 -0.52
C ALA A 230 9.98 -10.18 -0.97
N PHE A 231 9.57 -11.35 -0.46
CA PHE A 231 10.16 -12.65 -0.84
C PHE A 231 9.61 -13.18 -2.18
N ASN A 232 8.52 -12.59 -2.70
CA ASN A 232 7.91 -12.93 -4.00
C ASN A 232 8.33 -11.93 -5.11
N GLU A 233 9.20 -10.97 -4.83
CA GLU A 233 9.71 -10.08 -5.86
C GLU A 233 10.75 -10.79 -6.73
N GLU A 234 10.68 -10.58 -8.06
CA GLU A 234 11.57 -11.19 -9.06
C GLU A 234 13.05 -11.05 -8.68
N LEU A 235 13.42 -9.88 -8.15
CA LEU A 235 14.78 -9.57 -7.68
C LEU A 235 15.31 -10.55 -6.60
N VAL A 236 14.42 -11.20 -5.87
CA VAL A 236 14.77 -12.18 -4.82
C VAL A 236 14.72 -13.61 -5.36
N ILE A 237 13.84 -13.86 -6.33
CA ILE A 237 13.67 -15.18 -6.94
C ILE A 237 14.83 -15.48 -7.89
N GLU A 238 15.32 -14.48 -8.65
CA GLU A 238 16.44 -14.53 -9.58
C GLU A 238 17.79 -14.20 -8.91
#